data_0040a1b9133f989db7b056db95b5a581
#
_entry.id   0040a1b9133f989db7b056db95b5a581
#
_cell.length_a   1.000
_cell.length_b   1.000
_cell.length_c   1.000
_cell.angle_alpha   90.00
_cell.angle_beta   90.00
_cell.angle_gamma   90.00
#
_symmetry.space_group_name_H-M   'P 1'
#
loop_
_entity.id
_entity.type
_entity.pdbx_description
1 polymer ?
#
loop_
_entity_poly.entity_id
_entity_poly.type
_entity_poly.pdbx_seq_one_letter_code
_entity_poly.pdbx_strand_id
1 'polypeptide(L)'
;MDTLQLNRQHSVHAETLGCGPTFTSTRQHQTPLPRQVIDVVRAHGTIARGDVARKLDISPATMTSLSADLINNGFIAETELKRPQAQDSLRGRPPVGLTISGTAGYSIGIKISDQSNSAVILDFAGKKVGNLSQSVVQAQRSPNDIVRETRALIEAILRTTNLAISDVTAVAVGVPGMVDFTAGRVIWCPFMQETDVALRDLLQNALKLPVRIDNDANLLTLAELWFGAGRHRENFAVVSIEHGVGMGLVIDHELRRGGMGLGMELGHSKVQMDGALCRCGRRGCLEAYIADYALVREASTALKTAQISPDTHETLETLYAQAKAGDQVSKAIFSRAGKYLAMGLANVVTLFDPAAILLSGERLKFEYLYEENVIAEMHHLTFNEGRTPTPVEIHAWGDLIWAQGAAALALDHATDLLIS
;
A
#
# COMPACT_ATOMS: atom_id res chain seq x y z
N MET A 1 -16.16 30.96 6.14
CA MET A 1 -17.05 29.86 6.54
C MET A 1 -17.26 29.00 5.31
N ASP A 2 -16.24 28.20 4.96
CA ASP A 2 -16.36 27.25 3.87
C ASP A 2 -16.02 25.87 4.42
N THR A 3 -17.00 25.03 4.30
CA THR A 3 -17.15 23.70 4.81
C THR A 3 -16.01 22.80 4.34
N LEU A 4 -15.11 22.42 5.25
CA LEU A 4 -14.22 21.25 5.08
C LEU A 4 -15.12 20.04 4.84
N GLN A 5 -15.27 19.67 3.57
CA GLN A 5 -15.90 18.42 3.19
C GLN A 5 -14.95 17.28 3.64
N LEU A 6 -15.23 16.71 4.81
CA LEU A 6 -14.79 15.36 5.13
C LEU A 6 -15.39 14.43 4.07
N ASN A 7 -14.63 14.20 3.02
CA ASN A 7 -15.01 13.24 1.97
C ASN A 7 -14.91 11.83 2.57
N ARG A 8 -15.95 11.44 3.32
CA ARG A 8 -16.20 10.04 3.69
C ARG A 8 -16.59 9.30 2.41
N GLN A 9 -15.65 9.16 1.50
CA GLN A 9 -15.81 8.21 0.42
C GLN A 9 -15.68 6.80 1.04
N HIS A 10 -16.80 6.26 1.49
CA HIS A 10 -17.01 4.84 1.34
C HIS A 10 -16.88 4.60 -0.17
N SER A 11 -15.66 4.39 -0.61
CA SER A 11 -15.42 4.03 -2.00
C SER A 11 -15.93 2.60 -2.21
N VAL A 12 -17.23 2.50 -2.49
CA VAL A 12 -17.66 1.54 -3.49
C VAL A 12 -16.89 1.98 -4.72
N HIS A 13 -15.74 1.35 -4.98
CA HIS A 13 -14.98 1.59 -6.19
C HIS A 13 -15.92 1.35 -7.36
N ALA A 14 -16.35 2.43 -8.01
CA ALA A 14 -16.69 2.35 -9.42
C ALA A 14 -15.51 1.60 -10.05
N GLU A 15 -15.77 0.52 -10.78
CA GLU A 15 -14.76 -0.30 -11.45
C GLU A 15 -13.83 0.65 -12.21
N THR A 16 -12.70 0.98 -11.61
CA THR A 16 -11.66 1.74 -12.28
C THR A 16 -11.15 0.82 -13.37
N LEU A 17 -11.36 1.21 -14.62
CA LEU A 17 -11.08 0.43 -15.83
C LEU A 17 -9.62 -0.02 -15.98
N GLY A 18 -8.77 0.10 -14.95
CA GLY A 18 -7.36 -0.31 -14.97
C GLY A 18 -6.69 -0.22 -13.60
N CYS A 19 -5.41 -0.60 -13.52
CA CYS A 19 -4.58 -0.52 -12.31
C CYS A 19 -3.17 0.01 -12.63
N GLY A 20 -2.46 0.47 -11.58
CA GLY A 20 -1.16 1.13 -11.71
C GLY A 20 -1.28 2.65 -11.89
N PRO A 21 -0.16 3.38 -11.79
CA PRO A 21 -0.10 4.83 -11.95
C PRO A 21 -0.62 5.26 -13.33
N THR A 22 -1.40 6.35 -13.37
CA THR A 22 -1.97 6.86 -14.63
C THR A 22 -1.06 7.82 -15.38
N PHE A 23 0.04 8.22 -14.78
CA PHE A 23 1.05 9.12 -15.33
C PHE A 23 2.35 8.38 -15.57
N THR A 24 3.18 8.91 -16.47
CA THR A 24 4.52 8.40 -16.76
C THR A 24 5.52 9.00 -15.78
N SER A 25 6.22 8.16 -15.02
CA SER A 25 7.33 8.62 -14.17
C SER A 25 8.60 8.87 -14.98
N THR A 26 9.56 9.62 -14.40
CA THR A 26 10.92 9.76 -14.97
C THR A 26 11.60 8.41 -15.20
N ARG A 27 11.32 7.41 -14.39
CA ARG A 27 11.79 6.03 -14.55
C ARG A 27 11.22 5.36 -15.81
N GLN A 28 9.98 5.66 -16.19
CA GLN A 28 9.37 5.08 -17.39
C GLN A 28 10.15 5.46 -18.66
N HIS A 29 10.76 6.64 -18.71
CA HIS A 29 11.64 7.00 -19.84
C HIS A 29 12.93 6.16 -19.90
N GLN A 30 13.29 5.47 -18.83
CA GLN A 30 14.45 4.56 -18.75
C GLN A 30 14.08 3.09 -18.97
N THR A 31 12.78 2.76 -18.94
CA THR A 31 12.31 1.38 -19.20
C THR A 31 12.13 1.13 -20.70
N PRO A 32 12.27 -0.13 -21.16
CA PRO A 32 12.02 -0.48 -22.56
C PRO A 32 10.62 -0.07 -23.03
N LEU A 33 10.49 0.41 -24.27
CA LEU A 33 9.22 0.86 -24.84
C LEU A 33 8.08 -0.19 -24.74
N PRO A 34 8.31 -1.49 -24.94
CA PRO A 34 7.27 -2.51 -24.75
C PRO A 34 6.69 -2.49 -23.33
N ARG A 35 7.54 -2.31 -22.30
CA ARG A 35 7.12 -2.17 -20.93
C ARG A 35 6.26 -0.93 -20.70
N GLN A 36 6.68 0.22 -21.24
CA GLN A 36 5.93 1.47 -21.17
C GLN A 36 4.52 1.35 -21.80
N VAL A 37 4.40 0.65 -22.94
CA VAL A 37 3.11 0.37 -23.60
C VAL A 37 2.19 -0.43 -22.67
N ILE A 38 2.72 -1.50 -22.05
CA ILE A 38 1.94 -2.32 -21.11
C ILE A 38 1.48 -1.51 -19.92
N ASP A 39 2.35 -0.69 -19.32
CA ASP A 39 1.99 0.12 -18.15
C ASP A 39 0.89 1.13 -18.50
N VAL A 40 0.98 1.82 -19.65
CA VAL A 40 -0.07 2.74 -20.11
C VAL A 40 -1.38 2.01 -20.38
N VAL A 41 -1.35 0.87 -21.05
CA VAL A 41 -2.57 0.08 -21.34
C VAL A 41 -3.19 -0.44 -20.05
N ARG A 42 -2.37 -0.97 -19.13
CA ARG A 42 -2.82 -1.45 -17.81
C ARG A 42 -3.46 -0.34 -16.99
N ALA A 43 -2.83 0.83 -16.92
CA ALA A 43 -3.33 1.96 -16.14
C ALA A 43 -4.71 2.45 -16.63
N HIS A 44 -5.01 2.32 -17.92
CA HIS A 44 -6.29 2.76 -18.52
C HIS A 44 -7.30 1.62 -18.69
N GLY A 45 -6.89 0.36 -18.50
CA GLY A 45 -7.72 -0.84 -18.73
C GLY A 45 -8.00 -1.09 -20.22
N THR A 46 -8.57 -0.11 -20.89
CA THR A 46 -8.74 -0.10 -22.35
C THR A 46 -8.46 1.30 -22.89
N ILE A 47 -7.59 1.40 -23.90
CA ILE A 47 -7.15 2.68 -24.47
C ILE A 47 -6.94 2.55 -25.99
N ALA A 48 -7.24 3.62 -26.75
CA ALA A 48 -6.99 3.62 -28.19
C ALA A 48 -5.49 3.56 -28.50
N ARG A 49 -5.09 2.79 -29.50
CA ARG A 49 -3.67 2.68 -29.96
C ARG A 49 -3.06 4.05 -30.22
N GLY A 50 -3.80 4.96 -30.83
CA GLY A 50 -3.34 6.33 -31.11
C GLY A 50 -3.12 7.16 -29.84
N ASP A 51 -3.90 6.91 -28.78
CA ASP A 51 -3.76 7.62 -27.52
C ASP A 51 -2.53 7.12 -26.74
N VAL A 52 -2.22 5.81 -26.82
CA VAL A 52 -0.96 5.27 -26.27
C VAL A 52 0.24 5.92 -26.96
N ALA A 53 0.23 6.00 -28.32
CA ALA A 53 1.29 6.65 -29.08
C ALA A 53 1.52 8.11 -28.63
N ARG A 54 0.42 8.84 -28.43
CA ARG A 54 0.46 10.26 -27.98
C ARG A 54 1.00 10.41 -26.56
N LYS A 55 0.57 9.51 -25.64
CA LYS A 55 1.04 9.54 -24.26
C LYS A 55 2.53 9.21 -24.11
N LEU A 56 3.07 8.35 -24.98
CA LEU A 56 4.46 7.94 -24.97
C LEU A 56 5.34 8.78 -25.92
N ASP A 57 4.75 9.76 -26.61
CA ASP A 57 5.44 10.60 -27.61
C ASP A 57 6.19 9.78 -28.67
N ILE A 58 5.55 8.72 -29.19
CA ILE A 58 6.12 7.86 -30.24
C ILE A 58 5.29 7.93 -31.52
N SER A 59 5.95 7.59 -32.65
CA SER A 59 5.27 7.60 -33.96
C SER A 59 4.17 6.54 -34.05
N PRO A 60 3.08 6.79 -34.81
CA PRO A 60 2.06 5.77 -35.06
C PRO A 60 2.60 4.49 -35.69
N ALA A 61 3.66 4.56 -36.50
CA ALA A 61 4.31 3.41 -37.09
C ALA A 61 5.03 2.57 -36.01
N THR A 62 5.81 3.20 -35.12
CA THR A 62 6.45 2.56 -33.98
C THR A 62 5.41 1.88 -33.09
N MET A 63 4.30 2.58 -32.76
CA MET A 63 3.23 2.00 -31.93
C MET A 63 2.57 0.79 -32.61
N THR A 64 2.40 0.84 -33.93
CA THR A 64 1.80 -0.28 -34.69
C THR A 64 2.69 -1.53 -34.62
N SER A 65 4.02 -1.38 -34.83
CA SER A 65 4.96 -2.49 -34.70
C SER A 65 4.98 -3.05 -33.27
N LEU A 66 5.13 -2.19 -32.26
CA LEU A 66 5.16 -2.61 -30.84
C LEU A 66 3.87 -3.33 -30.43
N SER A 67 2.71 -2.80 -30.84
CA SER A 67 1.45 -3.46 -30.49
C SER A 67 1.28 -4.80 -31.18
N ALA A 68 1.74 -4.97 -32.44
CA ALA A 68 1.74 -6.25 -33.12
C ALA A 68 2.60 -7.29 -32.40
N ASP A 69 3.80 -6.90 -31.98
CA ASP A 69 4.72 -7.77 -31.25
C ASP A 69 4.11 -8.19 -29.89
N LEU A 70 3.55 -7.25 -29.13
CA LEU A 70 2.92 -7.53 -27.85
C LEU A 70 1.65 -8.39 -27.97
N ILE A 71 0.88 -8.25 -29.06
CA ILE A 71 -0.28 -9.11 -29.35
C ILE A 71 0.19 -10.53 -29.71
N ASN A 72 1.20 -10.65 -30.57
CA ASN A 72 1.73 -11.96 -30.98
C ASN A 72 2.31 -12.74 -29.78
N ASN A 73 2.89 -12.03 -28.81
CA ASN A 73 3.38 -12.63 -27.56
C ASN A 73 2.27 -12.81 -26.48
N GLY A 74 1.02 -12.44 -26.77
CA GLY A 74 -0.11 -12.67 -25.88
C GLY A 74 -0.23 -11.74 -24.68
N PHE A 75 0.51 -10.61 -24.64
CA PHE A 75 0.48 -9.65 -23.51
C PHE A 75 -0.69 -8.66 -23.58
N ILE A 76 -1.06 -8.26 -24.80
CA ILE A 76 -2.20 -7.37 -25.04
C ILE A 76 -3.12 -7.96 -26.12
N ALA A 77 -4.36 -7.48 -26.14
CA ALA A 77 -5.36 -7.85 -27.13
C ALA A 77 -6.02 -6.61 -27.73
N GLU A 78 -6.48 -6.72 -28.96
CA GLU A 78 -7.36 -5.71 -29.58
C GLU A 78 -8.79 -5.86 -29.05
N THR A 79 -9.45 -4.74 -28.82
CA THR A 79 -10.85 -4.68 -28.40
C THR A 79 -11.55 -3.51 -29.06
N GLU A 80 -12.89 -3.58 -29.16
CA GLU A 80 -13.68 -2.48 -29.65
C GLU A 80 -13.82 -1.39 -28.57
N LEU A 81 -13.55 -0.15 -28.94
CA LEU A 81 -13.84 1.00 -28.08
C LEU A 81 -15.27 1.46 -28.33
N LYS A 82 -16.08 1.49 -27.26
CA LYS A 82 -17.40 2.14 -27.30
C LYS A 82 -17.20 3.63 -27.55
N ARG A 83 -17.75 4.16 -28.64
CA ARG A 83 -17.78 5.61 -28.88
C ARG A 83 -18.69 6.27 -27.86
N PRO A 84 -18.31 7.42 -27.29
CA PRO A 84 -19.27 8.24 -26.54
C PRO A 84 -20.44 8.61 -27.45
N GLN A 85 -21.69 8.47 -26.96
CA GLN A 85 -22.93 8.72 -27.72
C GLN A 85 -22.98 10.08 -28.45
N ALA A 86 -22.21 11.06 -28.01
CA ALA A 86 -22.13 12.40 -28.65
C ALA A 86 -21.29 12.45 -29.94
N GLN A 87 -20.60 11.38 -30.35
CA GLN A 87 -19.72 11.35 -31.52
C GLN A 87 -20.17 10.36 -32.63
N ASP A 88 -21.37 9.86 -32.56
CA ASP A 88 -21.90 8.92 -33.56
C ASP A 88 -22.00 9.48 -35.01
N SER A 89 -21.77 10.79 -35.20
CA SER A 89 -21.84 11.45 -36.53
C SER A 89 -20.49 11.50 -37.28
N LEU A 90 -19.39 11.07 -36.69
CA LEU A 90 -18.08 11.08 -37.35
C LEU A 90 -17.90 9.83 -38.20
N ARG A 91 -17.89 10.01 -39.55
CA ARG A 91 -17.53 8.96 -40.51
C ARG A 91 -16.07 8.52 -40.34
N GLY A 92 -15.85 7.25 -40.02
CA GLY A 92 -14.53 6.62 -39.93
C GLY A 92 -14.61 5.24 -39.28
N ARG A 93 -13.58 4.38 -39.52
CA ARG A 93 -13.46 3.08 -38.84
C ARG A 93 -13.33 3.34 -37.33
N PRO A 94 -14.05 2.59 -36.45
CA PRO A 94 -13.87 2.70 -35.00
C PRO A 94 -12.41 2.58 -34.62
N PRO A 95 -11.92 3.37 -33.65
CA PRO A 95 -10.54 3.25 -33.21
C PRO A 95 -10.33 1.88 -32.56
N VAL A 96 -9.18 1.26 -32.86
CA VAL A 96 -8.78 -0.01 -32.24
C VAL A 96 -8.35 0.27 -30.81
N GLY A 97 -9.03 -0.34 -29.85
CA GLY A 97 -8.66 -0.35 -28.46
C GLY A 97 -7.65 -1.43 -28.15
N LEU A 98 -6.77 -1.17 -27.20
CA LEU A 98 -5.85 -2.14 -26.63
C LEU A 98 -6.21 -2.40 -25.17
N THR A 99 -6.14 -3.67 -24.76
CA THR A 99 -6.32 -4.10 -23.38
C THR A 99 -5.26 -5.13 -22.99
N ILE A 100 -4.97 -5.28 -21.69
CA ILE A 100 -4.04 -6.30 -21.21
C ILE A 100 -4.71 -7.68 -21.26
N SER A 101 -3.98 -8.69 -21.71
CA SER A 101 -4.38 -10.09 -21.62
C SER A 101 -4.12 -10.62 -20.20
N GLY A 102 -5.17 -10.81 -19.41
CA GLY A 102 -5.02 -11.27 -18.02
C GLY A 102 -4.35 -12.64 -17.89
N THR A 103 -4.49 -13.50 -18.90
CA THR A 103 -3.92 -14.86 -18.90
C THR A 103 -2.44 -14.94 -19.23
N ALA A 104 -1.78 -13.80 -19.51
CA ALA A 104 -0.35 -13.78 -19.81
C ALA A 104 0.55 -14.19 -18.60
N GLY A 105 0.00 -14.17 -17.39
CA GLY A 105 0.67 -14.63 -16.17
C GLY A 105 -0.10 -14.24 -14.92
N TYR A 106 0.27 -14.84 -13.79
CA TYR A 106 -0.34 -14.54 -12.49
C TYR A 106 0.73 -14.13 -11.48
N SER A 107 0.37 -13.27 -10.55
CA SER A 107 1.23 -12.77 -9.50
C SER A 107 0.58 -12.98 -8.14
N ILE A 108 1.34 -13.42 -7.15
CA ILE A 108 0.84 -13.65 -5.79
C ILE A 108 1.49 -12.65 -4.84
N GLY A 109 0.66 -11.91 -4.12
CA GLY A 109 1.07 -11.09 -2.99
C GLY A 109 0.66 -11.72 -1.67
N ILE A 110 1.55 -11.68 -0.70
CA ILE A 110 1.37 -12.27 0.62
C ILE A 110 1.71 -11.25 1.70
N LYS A 111 0.86 -11.13 2.71
CA LYS A 111 1.16 -10.46 3.99
C LYS A 111 1.41 -11.54 5.03
N ILE A 112 2.54 -11.49 5.71
CA ILE A 112 2.85 -12.26 6.90
C ILE A 112 2.78 -11.33 8.11
N SER A 113 1.96 -11.65 9.11
CA SER A 113 1.84 -10.88 10.34
C SER A 113 1.74 -11.78 11.57
N ASP A 114 1.66 -11.19 12.74
CA ASP A 114 1.54 -11.90 14.02
C ASP A 114 0.12 -12.41 14.30
N GLN A 115 -0.88 -11.88 13.62
CA GLN A 115 -2.30 -12.24 13.82
C GLN A 115 -2.85 -13.09 12.67
N SER A 116 -2.57 -12.70 11.43
CA SER A 116 -3.08 -13.39 10.26
C SER A 116 -2.14 -13.28 9.07
N ASN A 117 -2.02 -14.37 8.32
CA ASN A 117 -1.36 -14.36 7.03
C ASN A 117 -2.41 -14.26 5.93
N SER A 118 -2.21 -13.40 4.95
CA SER A 118 -3.16 -13.24 3.84
C SER A 118 -2.45 -13.29 2.49
N ALA A 119 -3.18 -13.73 1.46
CA ALA A 119 -2.70 -13.83 0.10
C ALA A 119 -3.73 -13.27 -0.88
N VAL A 120 -3.24 -12.66 -1.95
CA VAL A 120 -4.03 -12.18 -3.10
C VAL A 120 -3.36 -12.64 -4.39
N ILE A 121 -4.14 -13.15 -5.34
CA ILE A 121 -3.68 -13.41 -6.71
C ILE A 121 -4.23 -12.34 -7.63
N LEU A 122 -3.36 -11.74 -8.41
CA LEU A 122 -3.70 -10.87 -9.54
C LEU A 122 -3.37 -11.59 -10.86
N ASP A 123 -4.22 -11.40 -11.86
CA ASP A 123 -3.87 -11.72 -13.24
C ASP A 123 -2.94 -10.64 -13.83
N PHE A 124 -2.46 -10.84 -15.05
CA PHE A 124 -1.52 -9.89 -15.68
C PHE A 124 -2.14 -8.51 -15.98
N ALA A 125 -3.46 -8.42 -16.05
CA ALA A 125 -4.18 -7.13 -16.15
C ALA A 125 -4.30 -6.41 -14.79
N GLY A 126 -3.94 -7.06 -13.67
CA GLY A 126 -4.07 -6.55 -12.31
C GLY A 126 -5.45 -6.78 -11.69
N LYS A 127 -6.27 -7.62 -12.29
CA LYS A 127 -7.57 -8.01 -11.74
C LYS A 127 -7.37 -9.08 -10.67
N LYS A 128 -8.03 -8.90 -9.53
CA LYS A 128 -8.00 -9.90 -8.43
C LYS A 128 -8.76 -11.16 -8.85
N VAL A 129 -8.03 -12.29 -8.87
CA VAL A 129 -8.54 -13.63 -9.22
C VAL A 129 -8.96 -14.40 -7.98
N GLY A 130 -8.25 -14.22 -6.88
CA GLY A 130 -8.55 -14.89 -5.62
C GLY A 130 -7.89 -14.23 -4.43
N ASN A 131 -8.37 -14.57 -3.24
CA ASN A 131 -7.77 -14.16 -1.98
C ASN A 131 -8.00 -15.21 -0.91
N LEU A 132 -7.16 -15.20 0.12
CA LEU A 132 -7.23 -16.10 1.27
C LEU A 132 -6.65 -15.39 2.50
N SER A 133 -7.24 -15.62 3.67
CA SER A 133 -6.69 -15.20 4.96
C SER A 133 -6.72 -16.36 5.93
N GLN A 134 -5.67 -16.52 6.74
CA GLN A 134 -5.54 -17.59 7.74
C GLN A 134 -4.99 -16.99 9.04
N SER A 135 -5.63 -17.31 10.16
CA SER A 135 -5.16 -16.90 11.48
C SER A 135 -3.84 -17.58 11.83
N VAL A 136 -2.98 -16.85 12.52
CA VAL A 136 -1.68 -17.33 13.02
C VAL A 136 -1.84 -17.75 14.48
N VAL A 137 -1.26 -18.89 14.82
CA VAL A 137 -1.30 -19.45 16.20
C VAL A 137 0.00 -19.17 16.96
N GLN A 138 1.13 -19.10 16.25
CA GLN A 138 2.46 -19.00 16.84
C GLN A 138 2.96 -17.55 16.87
N ALA A 139 3.17 -17.00 18.06
CA ALA A 139 3.59 -15.62 18.25
C ALA A 139 5.03 -15.32 17.78
N GLN A 140 5.97 -16.28 17.98
CA GLN A 140 7.38 -16.16 17.54
C GLN A 140 7.71 -17.27 16.55
N ARG A 141 8.32 -16.93 15.43
CA ARG A 141 8.58 -17.81 14.30
C ARG A 141 10.03 -17.77 13.86
N SER A 142 10.57 -18.93 13.52
CA SER A 142 11.85 -19.00 12.81
C SER A 142 11.68 -18.59 11.34
N PRO A 143 12.74 -18.25 10.61
CA PRO A 143 12.69 -18.02 9.17
C PRO A 143 12.11 -19.23 8.39
N ASN A 144 12.42 -20.44 8.82
CA ASN A 144 11.89 -21.66 8.21
C ASN A 144 10.37 -21.84 8.44
N ASP A 145 9.84 -21.39 9.58
CA ASP A 145 8.41 -21.37 9.81
C ASP A 145 7.71 -20.44 8.83
N ILE A 146 8.27 -19.25 8.61
CA ILE A 146 7.73 -18.27 7.65
C ILE A 146 7.75 -18.83 6.23
N VAL A 147 8.83 -19.49 5.82
CA VAL A 147 8.92 -20.16 4.51
C VAL A 147 7.84 -21.23 4.37
N ARG A 148 7.65 -22.07 5.39
CA ARG A 148 6.64 -23.14 5.41
C ARG A 148 5.22 -22.57 5.34
N GLU A 149 4.91 -21.55 6.13
CA GLU A 149 3.61 -20.87 6.14
C GLU A 149 3.31 -20.20 4.81
N THR A 150 4.29 -19.49 4.23
CA THR A 150 4.20 -18.85 2.92
C THR A 150 3.87 -19.89 1.84
N ARG A 151 4.59 -21.02 1.83
CA ARG A 151 4.33 -22.11 0.88
C ARG A 151 2.93 -22.71 1.06
N ALA A 152 2.52 -23.00 2.29
CA ALA A 152 1.20 -23.55 2.58
C ALA A 152 0.07 -22.61 2.15
N LEU A 153 0.26 -21.29 2.33
CA LEU A 153 -0.71 -20.28 1.92
C LEU A 153 -0.81 -20.20 0.38
N ILE A 154 0.32 -20.26 -0.34
CA ILE A 154 0.35 -20.34 -1.82
C ILE A 154 -0.39 -21.60 -2.30
N GLU A 155 -0.07 -22.76 -1.76
CA GLU A 155 -0.74 -24.01 -2.14
C GLU A 155 -2.24 -23.95 -1.86
N ALA A 156 -2.65 -23.32 -0.76
CA ALA A 156 -4.07 -23.17 -0.41
C ALA A 156 -4.81 -22.25 -1.37
N ILE A 157 -4.27 -21.07 -1.71
CA ILE A 157 -4.93 -20.12 -2.60
C ILE A 157 -4.98 -20.64 -4.05
N LEU A 158 -3.95 -21.35 -4.52
CA LEU A 158 -3.94 -21.97 -5.85
C LEU A 158 -5.04 -23.01 -5.98
N ARG A 159 -5.29 -23.81 -4.94
CA ARG A 159 -6.42 -24.77 -4.94
C ARG A 159 -7.78 -24.09 -5.07
N THR A 160 -7.97 -22.92 -4.45
CA THR A 160 -9.25 -22.18 -4.52
C THR A 160 -9.50 -21.54 -5.88
N THR A 161 -8.45 -21.28 -6.64
CA THR A 161 -8.52 -20.58 -7.94
C THR A 161 -8.35 -21.52 -9.15
N ASN A 162 -8.14 -22.82 -8.93
CA ASN A 162 -7.83 -23.82 -9.97
C ASN A 162 -6.61 -23.44 -10.84
N LEU A 163 -5.65 -22.71 -10.25
CA LEU A 163 -4.39 -22.39 -10.90
C LEU A 163 -3.28 -23.36 -10.47
N ALA A 164 -2.36 -23.65 -11.37
CA ALA A 164 -1.15 -24.38 -11.08
C ALA A 164 -0.01 -23.42 -10.67
N ILE A 165 0.98 -23.92 -9.95
CA ILE A 165 2.17 -23.14 -9.58
C ILE A 165 2.95 -22.66 -10.82
N SER A 166 2.87 -23.42 -11.92
CA SER A 166 3.46 -23.05 -13.23
C SER A 166 2.83 -21.82 -13.87
N ASP A 167 1.61 -21.44 -13.48
CA ASP A 167 0.93 -20.26 -13.98
C ASP A 167 1.41 -18.98 -13.29
N VAL A 168 2.08 -19.14 -12.13
CA VAL A 168 2.57 -18.03 -11.32
C VAL A 168 3.94 -17.55 -11.82
N THR A 169 4.02 -16.30 -12.23
CA THR A 169 5.24 -15.67 -12.74
C THR A 169 6.14 -15.15 -11.62
N ALA A 170 5.56 -14.53 -10.59
CA ALA A 170 6.29 -13.94 -9.48
C ALA A 170 5.46 -13.92 -8.18
N VAL A 171 6.17 -13.88 -7.06
CA VAL A 171 5.60 -13.75 -5.71
C VAL A 171 6.22 -12.54 -5.01
N ALA A 172 5.44 -11.81 -4.22
CA ALA A 172 5.98 -10.85 -3.27
C ALA A 172 5.43 -11.11 -1.87
N VAL A 173 6.30 -10.94 -0.87
CA VAL A 173 5.96 -11.20 0.53
C VAL A 173 6.24 -9.96 1.35
N GLY A 174 5.21 -9.50 2.06
CA GLY A 174 5.28 -8.40 3.02
C GLY A 174 5.44 -8.90 4.43
N VAL A 175 6.33 -8.25 5.16
CA VAL A 175 6.53 -8.46 6.59
C VAL A 175 6.61 -7.11 7.32
N PRO A 176 6.11 -7.00 8.55
CA PRO A 176 6.32 -5.79 9.34
C PRO A 176 7.78 -5.68 9.79
N GLY A 177 8.22 -4.44 9.99
CA GLY A 177 9.57 -4.13 10.47
C GLY A 177 10.49 -3.62 9.38
N MET A 178 11.79 -3.84 9.55
CA MET A 178 12.84 -3.27 8.71
C MET A 178 13.28 -4.26 7.62
N VAL A 179 13.06 -3.90 6.37
CA VAL A 179 13.38 -4.75 5.20
C VAL A 179 14.34 -4.01 4.27
N ASP A 180 15.51 -4.58 4.02
CA ASP A 180 16.37 -4.18 2.90
C ASP A 180 15.82 -4.81 1.62
N PHE A 181 15.05 -4.02 0.87
CA PHE A 181 14.43 -4.43 -0.38
C PHE A 181 15.46 -4.88 -1.43
N THR A 182 16.56 -4.17 -1.52
CA THR A 182 17.60 -4.42 -2.53
C THR A 182 18.35 -5.72 -2.25
N ALA A 183 18.81 -5.90 -1.02
CA ALA A 183 19.49 -7.11 -0.58
C ALA A 183 18.53 -8.30 -0.42
N GLY A 184 17.23 -8.05 -0.26
CA GLY A 184 16.24 -9.11 0.01
C GLY A 184 16.36 -9.69 1.41
N ARG A 185 16.65 -8.82 2.39
CA ARG A 185 16.91 -9.21 3.78
C ARG A 185 15.90 -8.56 4.73
N VAL A 186 15.45 -9.32 5.71
CA VAL A 186 14.70 -8.79 6.85
C VAL A 186 15.71 -8.47 7.94
N ILE A 187 15.98 -7.19 8.16
CA ILE A 187 16.93 -6.73 9.15
C ILE A 187 16.38 -6.96 10.56
N TRP A 188 15.08 -6.64 10.74
CA TRP A 188 14.34 -6.88 11.98
C TRP A 188 12.85 -7.05 11.70
N CYS A 189 12.21 -7.96 12.43
CA CYS A 189 10.77 -8.18 12.39
C CYS A 189 10.29 -8.53 13.80
N PRO A 190 9.15 -7.97 14.29
CA PRO A 190 8.72 -8.10 15.69
C PRO A 190 8.40 -9.53 16.13
N PHE A 191 8.03 -10.42 15.22
CA PHE A 191 7.69 -11.81 15.49
C PHE A 191 8.72 -12.82 14.95
N MET A 192 9.81 -12.36 14.38
CA MET A 192 10.88 -13.25 13.90
C MET A 192 11.94 -13.42 14.98
N GLN A 193 12.35 -14.66 15.24
CA GLN A 193 13.36 -14.97 16.27
C GLN A 193 14.75 -14.47 15.90
N GLU A 194 15.04 -14.41 14.62
CA GLU A 194 16.33 -14.06 14.07
C GLU A 194 16.30 -12.68 13.41
N THR A 195 17.42 -12.00 13.41
CA THR A 195 17.64 -10.71 12.72
C THR A 195 18.55 -10.91 11.51
N ASP A 196 18.51 -9.97 10.58
CA ASP A 196 19.34 -9.96 9.37
C ASP A 196 19.22 -11.24 8.53
N VAL A 197 17.98 -11.65 8.26
CA VAL A 197 17.64 -12.89 7.56
C VAL A 197 17.54 -12.66 6.06
N ALA A 198 18.22 -13.47 5.24
CA ALA A 198 18.10 -13.46 3.77
C ALA A 198 16.78 -14.13 3.32
N LEU A 199 15.64 -13.55 3.71
CA LEU A 199 14.33 -14.16 3.55
C LEU A 199 13.95 -14.36 2.08
N ARG A 200 14.29 -13.41 1.20
CA ARG A 200 14.06 -13.56 -0.26
C ARG A 200 14.69 -14.84 -0.79
N ASP A 201 15.97 -15.09 -0.47
CA ASP A 201 16.71 -16.23 -0.99
C ASP A 201 16.16 -17.56 -0.44
N LEU A 202 15.77 -17.58 0.84
CA LEU A 202 15.10 -18.74 1.44
C LEU A 202 13.78 -19.06 0.72
N LEU A 203 12.96 -18.04 0.45
CA LEU A 203 11.69 -18.19 -0.24
C LEU A 203 11.89 -18.61 -1.71
N GLN A 204 12.82 -17.99 -2.44
CA GLN A 204 13.12 -18.37 -3.83
C GLN A 204 13.60 -19.82 -3.93
N ASN A 205 14.44 -20.26 -2.99
CA ASN A 205 14.93 -21.63 -2.95
C ASN A 205 13.79 -22.64 -2.66
N ALA A 206 12.85 -22.29 -1.79
CA ALA A 206 11.73 -23.15 -1.44
C ALA A 206 10.63 -23.20 -2.50
N LEU A 207 10.31 -22.06 -3.13
CA LEU A 207 9.21 -21.93 -4.08
C LEU A 207 9.62 -22.20 -5.52
N LYS A 208 10.91 -22.04 -5.86
CA LYS A 208 11.45 -22.08 -7.23
C LYS A 208 10.79 -21.05 -8.15
N LEU A 209 10.41 -19.91 -7.60
CA LEU A 209 9.81 -18.76 -8.27
C LEU A 209 10.60 -17.50 -7.96
N PRO A 210 10.56 -16.48 -8.83
CA PRO A 210 11.05 -15.15 -8.52
C PRO A 210 10.29 -14.55 -7.32
N VAL A 211 11.01 -14.08 -6.30
CA VAL A 211 10.43 -13.49 -5.09
C VAL A 211 10.95 -12.08 -4.86
N ARG A 212 10.05 -11.19 -4.42
CA ARG A 212 10.37 -9.89 -3.82
C ARG A 212 9.89 -9.88 -2.37
N ILE A 213 10.57 -9.11 -1.53
CA ILE A 213 10.10 -8.84 -0.16
C ILE A 213 10.11 -7.33 0.08
N ASP A 214 9.17 -6.85 0.88
CA ASP A 214 9.12 -5.44 1.29
C ASP A 214 8.45 -5.33 2.66
N ASN A 215 8.52 -4.14 3.27
CA ASN A 215 7.80 -3.89 4.51
C ASN A 215 6.31 -3.58 4.25
N ASP A 216 5.51 -3.70 5.28
CA ASP A 216 4.05 -3.52 5.22
C ASP A 216 3.65 -2.09 4.84
N ALA A 217 4.30 -1.05 5.36
CA ALA A 217 3.99 0.34 5.01
C ALA A 217 4.24 0.64 3.51
N ASN A 218 5.31 0.11 2.94
CA ASN A 218 5.60 0.21 1.52
C ASN A 218 4.54 -0.51 0.67
N LEU A 219 4.10 -1.70 1.11
CA LEU A 219 3.08 -2.46 0.38
C LEU A 219 1.71 -1.79 0.45
N LEU A 220 1.33 -1.22 1.60
CA LEU A 220 0.13 -0.39 1.71
C LEU A 220 0.20 0.79 0.74
N THR A 221 1.36 1.44 0.64
CA THR A 221 1.59 2.55 -0.28
C THR A 221 1.51 2.12 -1.74
N LEU A 222 2.02 0.95 -2.08
CA LEU A 222 1.86 0.36 -3.42
C LEU A 222 0.39 0.04 -3.73
N ALA A 223 -0.38 -0.41 -2.76
CA ALA A 223 -1.81 -0.64 -2.95
C ALA A 223 -2.54 0.67 -3.28
N GLU A 224 -2.23 1.77 -2.60
CA GLU A 224 -2.78 3.09 -2.91
C GLU A 224 -2.30 3.60 -4.28
N LEU A 225 -1.04 3.40 -4.64
CA LEU A 225 -0.48 3.80 -5.93
C LEU A 225 -1.07 3.00 -7.10
N TRP A 226 -1.42 1.72 -6.89
CA TRP A 226 -1.87 0.84 -7.96
C TRP A 226 -3.39 0.75 -8.07
N PHE A 227 -4.11 0.84 -6.95
CA PHE A 227 -5.56 0.57 -6.89
C PHE A 227 -6.36 1.69 -6.22
N GLY A 228 -5.69 2.59 -5.48
CA GLY A 228 -6.32 3.61 -4.66
C GLY A 228 -6.24 5.02 -5.26
N ALA A 229 -6.40 6.00 -4.38
CA ALA A 229 -6.37 7.42 -4.73
C ALA A 229 -4.97 7.90 -5.19
N GLY A 230 -3.91 7.18 -4.84
CA GLY A 230 -2.56 7.46 -5.28
C GLY A 230 -2.32 7.32 -6.77
N ARG A 231 -3.19 6.58 -7.51
CA ARG A 231 -3.03 6.35 -8.96
C ARG A 231 -2.92 7.62 -9.80
N HIS A 232 -3.58 8.69 -9.35
CA HIS A 232 -3.66 9.98 -10.06
C HIS A 232 -2.80 11.07 -9.41
N ARG A 233 -1.90 10.69 -8.49
CA ARG A 233 -1.05 11.63 -7.74
C ARG A 233 0.41 11.33 -7.96
N GLU A 234 1.14 12.38 -8.28
CA GLU A 234 2.58 12.30 -8.53
C GLU A 234 3.35 12.14 -7.21
N ASN A 235 2.97 12.93 -6.20
CA ASN A 235 3.64 12.99 -4.91
C ASN A 235 2.61 12.87 -3.78
N PHE A 236 2.71 11.84 -2.96
CA PHE A 236 1.85 11.65 -1.79
C PHE A 236 2.52 10.78 -0.73
N ALA A 237 2.05 10.89 0.50
CA ALA A 237 2.46 10.02 1.59
C ALA A 237 1.28 9.15 2.03
N VAL A 238 1.55 7.91 2.41
CA VAL A 238 0.59 7.02 3.09
C VAL A 238 1.09 6.83 4.51
N VAL A 239 0.24 7.08 5.50
CA VAL A 239 0.55 6.86 6.91
C VAL A 239 -0.41 5.82 7.47
N SER A 240 0.13 4.74 8.02
CA SER A 240 -0.63 3.70 8.70
C SER A 240 -0.47 3.80 10.21
N ILE A 241 -1.60 3.65 10.92
CA ILE A 241 -1.64 3.66 12.38
C ILE A 241 -2.33 2.37 12.82
N GLU A 242 -1.55 1.48 13.44
CA GLU A 242 -1.99 0.16 13.92
C GLU A 242 -1.18 -0.24 15.17
N HIS A 243 -0.73 -1.49 15.23
CA HIS A 243 0.22 -1.95 16.27
C HIS A 243 1.51 -1.13 16.31
N GLY A 244 1.89 -0.55 15.16
CA GLY A 244 2.95 0.42 14.97
C GLY A 244 2.46 1.60 14.15
N VAL A 245 3.40 2.47 13.78
CA VAL A 245 3.18 3.63 12.91
C VAL A 245 4.13 3.53 11.73
N GLY A 246 3.58 3.28 10.55
CA GLY A 246 4.33 3.19 9.30
C GLY A 246 4.07 4.38 8.39
N MET A 247 5.00 4.63 7.47
CA MET A 247 4.83 5.58 6.38
C MET A 247 5.48 5.03 5.11
N GLY A 248 4.80 5.23 3.99
CA GLY A 248 5.41 5.13 2.67
C GLY A 248 5.28 6.45 1.93
N LEU A 249 6.23 6.74 1.07
CA LEU A 249 6.31 7.99 0.32
C LEU A 249 6.42 7.70 -1.17
N VAL A 250 5.56 8.32 -1.95
CA VAL A 250 5.64 8.34 -3.42
C VAL A 250 6.08 9.73 -3.86
N ILE A 251 7.13 9.78 -4.67
CA ILE A 251 7.61 10.97 -5.34
C ILE A 251 7.81 10.60 -6.81
N ASP A 252 7.25 11.41 -7.71
CA ASP A 252 7.36 11.21 -9.16
C ASP A 252 6.78 9.83 -9.59
N HIS A 253 5.60 9.50 -9.01
CA HIS A 253 4.90 8.21 -9.19
C HIS A 253 5.69 6.98 -8.76
N GLU A 254 6.79 7.15 -8.01
CA GLU A 254 7.63 6.06 -7.55
C GLU A 254 7.67 5.97 -6.03
N LEU A 255 7.52 4.75 -5.51
CA LEU A 255 7.71 4.49 -4.09
C LEU A 255 9.18 4.71 -3.70
N ARG A 256 9.42 5.60 -2.73
CA ARG A 256 10.73 5.94 -2.20
C ARG A 256 11.03 5.09 -0.96
N ARG A 257 12.06 4.24 -1.07
CA ARG A 257 12.48 3.34 0.04
C ARG A 257 13.68 3.86 0.82
N GLY A 258 14.29 4.97 0.37
CA GLY A 258 15.57 5.45 0.92
C GLY A 258 16.77 4.73 0.34
N GLY A 259 17.97 5.23 0.67
CA GLY A 259 19.22 4.76 0.07
C GLY A 259 19.59 3.31 0.41
N MET A 260 19.15 2.80 1.55
CA MET A 260 19.36 1.41 2.00
C MET A 260 18.04 0.61 2.10
N GLY A 261 16.94 1.15 1.57
CA GLY A 261 15.63 0.51 1.72
C GLY A 261 15.02 0.58 3.13
N LEU A 262 15.62 1.34 4.04
CA LEU A 262 15.25 1.46 5.45
C LEU A 262 14.71 2.86 5.79
N GLY A 263 14.26 3.60 4.80
CA GLY A 263 13.73 4.96 4.98
C GLY A 263 12.27 4.99 5.40
N MET A 264 11.78 6.21 5.61
CA MET A 264 10.36 6.51 5.89
C MET A 264 9.84 5.98 7.23
N GLU A 265 10.73 5.80 8.23
CA GLU A 265 10.42 5.33 9.58
C GLU A 265 9.78 6.45 10.44
N LEU A 266 8.62 6.99 10.00
CA LEU A 266 7.91 8.09 10.67
C LEU A 266 7.61 7.77 12.14
N GLY A 267 7.17 6.54 12.41
CA GLY A 267 6.86 6.09 13.77
C GLY A 267 8.03 6.22 14.73
N HIS A 268 9.27 6.18 14.23
CA HIS A 268 10.49 6.30 15.06
C HIS A 268 11.12 7.69 15.02
N SER A 269 10.48 8.66 14.33
CA SER A 269 10.86 10.08 14.43
C SER A 269 10.64 10.61 15.85
N LYS A 270 11.50 11.53 16.29
CA LYS A 270 11.44 12.06 17.66
C LYS A 270 10.45 13.21 17.74
N VAL A 271 9.41 13.02 18.55
CA VAL A 271 8.40 14.05 18.85
C VAL A 271 8.51 14.58 20.28
N GLN A 272 9.24 13.89 21.14
CA GLN A 272 9.46 14.31 22.55
C GLN A 272 10.81 13.80 23.01
N MET A 273 11.77 14.70 23.22
CA MET A 273 13.07 14.32 23.81
C MET A 273 12.85 13.70 25.20
N ASP A 274 13.59 12.64 25.49
CA ASP A 274 13.52 11.88 26.76
C ASP A 274 12.12 11.41 27.18
N GLY A 275 11.18 11.36 26.23
CA GLY A 275 9.79 10.98 26.45
C GLY A 275 9.58 9.48 26.64
N ALA A 276 8.40 9.00 26.25
CA ALA A 276 7.97 7.61 26.42
C ALA A 276 8.94 6.61 25.74
N LEU A 277 9.13 5.45 26.37
CA LEU A 277 9.92 4.35 25.82
C LEU A 277 9.16 3.71 24.65
N CYS A 278 9.81 3.64 23.50
CA CYS A 278 9.30 2.96 22.31
C CYS A 278 9.73 1.48 22.31
N ARG A 279 8.98 0.62 21.63
CA ARG A 279 9.33 -0.79 21.41
C ARG A 279 10.69 -0.98 20.72
N CYS A 280 11.15 0.02 19.95
CA CYS A 280 12.50 -0.01 19.36
C CYS A 280 13.65 0.21 20.38
N GLY A 281 13.35 0.31 21.67
CA GLY A 281 14.33 0.54 22.75
C GLY A 281 14.77 2.01 22.94
N ARG A 282 14.30 2.93 22.08
CA ARG A 282 14.62 4.36 22.17
C ARG A 282 13.46 5.14 22.77
N ARG A 283 13.73 6.37 23.26
CA ARG A 283 12.71 7.24 23.84
C ARG A 283 12.22 8.30 22.85
N GLY A 284 10.98 8.74 23.04
CA GLY A 284 10.41 9.91 22.39
C GLY A 284 9.97 9.71 20.93
N CYS A 285 9.91 8.47 20.46
CA CYS A 285 9.39 8.16 19.14
C CYS A 285 7.89 8.46 19.02
N LEU A 286 7.41 8.92 17.87
CA LEU A 286 5.99 9.17 17.60
C LEU A 286 5.12 7.94 17.93
N GLU A 287 5.55 6.76 17.51
CA GLU A 287 4.86 5.48 17.76
C GLU A 287 4.54 5.26 19.25
N ALA A 288 5.47 5.67 20.16
CA ALA A 288 5.28 5.50 21.59
C ALA A 288 4.13 6.34 22.19
N TYR A 289 3.44 7.16 21.38
CA TYR A 289 2.32 7.99 21.78
C TYR A 289 1.02 7.69 21.06
N ILE A 290 1.07 7.12 19.84
CA ILE A 290 -0.11 6.96 19.00
C ILE A 290 -0.43 5.51 18.60
N ALA A 291 0.55 4.59 18.70
CA ALA A 291 0.31 3.17 18.42
C ALA A 291 -0.55 2.49 19.49
N ASP A 292 -1.14 1.36 19.15
CA ASP A 292 -2.04 0.58 20.04
C ASP A 292 -1.46 0.38 21.44
N TYR A 293 -0.24 -0.12 21.52
CA TYR A 293 0.40 -0.39 22.81
C TYR A 293 0.60 0.89 23.66
N ALA A 294 0.76 2.03 22.99
CA ALA A 294 0.90 3.31 23.67
C ALA A 294 -0.45 3.75 24.26
N LEU A 295 -1.53 3.63 23.51
CA LEU A 295 -2.89 3.92 23.99
C LEU A 295 -3.31 2.97 25.12
N VAL A 296 -3.03 1.66 24.98
CA VAL A 296 -3.32 0.67 26.04
C VAL A 296 -2.50 0.96 27.32
N ARG A 297 -1.24 1.34 27.20
CA ARG A 297 -0.43 1.75 28.36
C ARG A 297 -1.06 2.94 29.09
N GLU A 298 -1.55 3.93 28.35
CA GLU A 298 -2.24 5.10 28.95
C GLU A 298 -3.58 4.66 29.57
N ALA A 299 -4.34 3.83 28.84
CA ALA A 299 -5.62 3.29 29.33
C ALA A 299 -5.43 2.47 30.62
N SER A 300 -4.36 1.68 30.73
CA SER A 300 -4.08 0.88 31.94
C SER A 300 -3.87 1.71 33.19
N THR A 301 -3.47 2.97 33.03
CA THR A 301 -3.32 3.92 34.16
C THR A 301 -4.63 4.65 34.46
N ALA A 302 -5.49 4.81 33.46
CA ALA A 302 -6.70 5.63 33.53
C ALA A 302 -7.98 4.81 33.84
N LEU A 303 -8.05 3.58 33.31
CA LEU A 303 -9.19 2.69 33.48
C LEU A 303 -9.05 1.87 34.76
N LYS A 304 -10.20 1.45 35.31
CA LYS A 304 -10.23 0.47 36.41
C LYS A 304 -9.69 -0.88 35.90
N THR A 305 -8.93 -1.58 36.72
CA THR A 305 -8.31 -2.88 36.38
C THR A 305 -9.30 -3.89 35.76
N ALA A 306 -10.57 -3.88 36.21
CA ALA A 306 -11.63 -4.74 35.67
C ALA A 306 -12.05 -4.40 34.22
N GLN A 307 -11.61 -3.28 33.67
CA GLN A 307 -11.96 -2.81 32.31
C GLN A 307 -10.83 -3.02 31.33
N ILE A 308 -9.69 -3.54 31.78
CA ILE A 308 -8.51 -3.83 30.96
C ILE A 308 -8.55 -5.28 30.56
N SER A 309 -8.77 -5.55 29.28
CA SER A 309 -8.65 -6.89 28.71
C SER A 309 -7.19 -7.23 28.44
N PRO A 310 -6.78 -8.50 28.55
CA PRO A 310 -5.52 -8.97 27.97
C PRO A 310 -5.42 -8.75 26.45
N ASP A 311 -6.56 -8.64 25.78
CA ASP A 311 -6.65 -8.30 24.36
C ASP A 311 -6.54 -6.78 24.16
N THR A 312 -5.50 -6.37 23.44
CA THR A 312 -5.25 -4.97 23.09
C THR A 312 -6.42 -4.34 22.34
N HIS A 313 -7.04 -5.09 21.42
CA HIS A 313 -8.15 -4.61 20.62
C HIS A 313 -9.38 -4.32 21.49
N GLU A 314 -9.74 -5.24 22.39
CA GLU A 314 -10.91 -5.08 23.27
C GLU A 314 -10.72 -3.91 24.26
N THR A 315 -9.50 -3.72 24.78
CA THR A 315 -9.17 -2.57 25.62
C THR A 315 -9.31 -1.25 24.87
N LEU A 316 -8.88 -1.16 23.64
CA LEU A 316 -9.01 0.04 22.81
C LEU A 316 -10.46 0.34 22.44
N GLU A 317 -11.26 -0.68 22.12
CA GLU A 317 -12.71 -0.51 21.90
C GLU A 317 -13.42 0.03 23.15
N THR A 318 -13.07 -0.49 24.32
CA THR A 318 -13.60 -0.01 25.59
C THR A 318 -13.24 1.45 25.84
N LEU A 319 -11.95 1.80 25.64
CA LEU A 319 -11.46 3.18 25.77
C LEU A 319 -12.21 4.13 24.82
N TYR A 320 -12.39 3.70 23.56
CA TYR A 320 -13.08 4.48 22.55
C TYR A 320 -14.57 4.67 22.87
N ALA A 321 -15.24 3.60 23.29
CA ALA A 321 -16.65 3.68 23.70
C ALA A 321 -16.85 4.64 24.89
N GLN A 322 -15.95 4.62 25.88
CA GLN A 322 -15.97 5.55 27.01
C GLN A 322 -15.74 7.00 26.58
N ALA A 323 -14.79 7.24 25.68
CA ALA A 323 -14.53 8.56 25.11
C ALA A 323 -15.79 9.10 24.40
N LYS A 324 -16.46 8.26 23.60
CA LYS A 324 -17.75 8.61 22.95
C LYS A 324 -18.88 8.86 23.96
N ALA A 325 -18.89 8.14 25.05
CA ALA A 325 -19.87 8.35 26.15
C ALA A 325 -19.60 9.62 26.98
N GLY A 326 -18.48 10.32 26.70
CA GLY A 326 -18.16 11.60 27.35
C GLY A 326 -17.15 11.52 28.46
N ASP A 327 -16.53 10.36 28.72
CA ASP A 327 -15.48 10.23 29.73
C ASP A 327 -14.30 11.12 29.42
N GLN A 328 -13.96 12.01 30.36
CA GLN A 328 -12.95 13.04 30.15
C GLN A 328 -11.53 12.47 30.10
N VAL A 329 -11.26 11.37 30.80
CA VAL A 329 -9.94 10.75 30.85
C VAL A 329 -9.66 10.04 29.53
N SER A 330 -10.61 9.25 29.04
CA SER A 330 -10.54 8.57 27.75
C SER A 330 -10.41 9.57 26.60
N LYS A 331 -11.17 10.68 26.62
CA LYS A 331 -11.02 11.78 25.66
C LYS A 331 -9.62 12.40 25.69
N ALA A 332 -9.07 12.66 26.90
CA ALA A 332 -7.76 13.26 27.04
C ALA A 332 -6.64 12.37 26.47
N ILE A 333 -6.77 11.04 26.58
CA ILE A 333 -5.83 10.08 25.97
C ILE A 333 -5.81 10.22 24.46
N PHE A 334 -6.97 10.17 23.80
CA PHE A 334 -7.07 10.32 22.35
C PHE A 334 -6.65 11.72 21.88
N SER A 335 -7.06 12.78 22.58
CA SER A 335 -6.67 14.15 22.25
C SER A 335 -5.15 14.34 22.30
N ARG A 336 -4.48 13.75 23.29
CA ARG A 336 -3.03 13.79 23.37
C ARG A 336 -2.37 13.02 22.24
N ALA A 337 -2.87 11.82 21.91
CA ALA A 337 -2.39 11.05 20.77
C ALA A 337 -2.57 11.84 19.46
N GLY A 338 -3.71 12.49 19.26
CA GLY A 338 -3.98 13.34 18.10
C GLY A 338 -2.98 14.49 17.96
N LYS A 339 -2.57 15.15 19.05
CA LYS A 339 -1.55 16.21 19.01
C LYS A 339 -0.18 15.68 18.54
N TYR A 340 0.23 14.50 19.00
CA TYR A 340 1.48 13.89 18.52
C TYR A 340 1.37 13.47 17.06
N LEU A 341 0.21 12.96 16.64
CA LEU A 341 -0.05 12.66 15.23
C LEU A 341 0.04 13.94 14.37
N ALA A 342 -0.62 15.02 14.78
CA ALA A 342 -0.56 16.30 14.10
C ALA A 342 0.89 16.78 13.90
N MET A 343 1.72 16.67 14.93
CA MET A 343 3.16 16.99 14.86
C MET A 343 3.88 16.09 13.86
N GLY A 344 3.64 14.78 13.88
CA GLY A 344 4.23 13.83 12.95
C GLY A 344 3.86 14.14 11.50
N LEU A 345 2.57 14.42 11.24
CA LEU A 345 2.09 14.76 9.91
C LEU A 345 2.62 16.12 9.43
N ALA A 346 2.71 17.12 10.31
CA ALA A 346 3.32 18.43 10.01
C ALA A 346 4.79 18.28 9.58
N ASN A 347 5.54 17.38 10.22
CA ASN A 347 6.92 17.07 9.82
C ASN A 347 6.97 16.45 8.41
N VAL A 348 6.04 15.54 8.08
CA VAL A 348 5.93 14.96 6.73
C VAL A 348 5.67 16.04 5.68
N VAL A 349 4.72 16.94 5.94
CA VAL A 349 4.43 18.07 5.04
C VAL A 349 5.64 18.98 4.88
N THR A 350 6.30 19.33 5.99
CA THR A 350 7.45 20.24 5.98
C THR A 350 8.65 19.68 5.22
N LEU A 351 8.90 18.37 5.32
CA LEU A 351 10.08 17.71 4.75
C LEU A 351 9.89 17.27 3.31
N PHE A 352 8.68 16.83 2.94
CA PHE A 352 8.43 16.15 1.66
C PHE A 352 7.46 16.87 0.74
N ASP A 353 6.72 17.88 1.24
CA ASP A 353 5.74 18.65 0.49
C ASP A 353 4.79 17.78 -0.38
N PRO A 354 4.14 16.77 0.18
CA PRO A 354 3.29 15.88 -0.59
C PRO A 354 1.99 16.60 -1.02
N ALA A 355 1.47 16.25 -2.20
CA ALA A 355 0.18 16.78 -2.68
C ALA A 355 -1.01 16.29 -1.82
N ALA A 356 -0.85 15.19 -1.09
CA ALA A 356 -1.82 14.69 -0.13
C ALA A 356 -1.15 13.73 0.87
N ILE A 357 -1.75 13.59 2.04
CA ILE A 357 -1.48 12.50 2.99
C ILE A 357 -2.69 11.58 3.02
N LEU A 358 -2.48 10.28 2.77
CA LEU A 358 -3.51 9.25 2.88
C LEU A 358 -3.31 8.55 4.23
N LEU A 359 -4.27 8.69 5.13
CA LEU A 359 -4.32 7.91 6.37
C LEU A 359 -4.99 6.58 6.06
N SER A 360 -4.32 5.48 6.35
CA SER A 360 -4.81 4.13 6.08
C SER A 360 -4.54 3.20 7.27
N GLY A 361 -5.27 2.09 7.36
CA GLY A 361 -5.13 1.09 8.43
C GLY A 361 -6.42 0.81 9.17
N GLU A 362 -6.41 -0.23 10.01
CA GLU A 362 -7.60 -0.69 10.75
C GLU A 362 -8.06 0.29 11.84
N ARG A 363 -7.15 1.14 12.36
CA ARG A 363 -7.43 2.06 13.46
C ARG A 363 -8.14 3.34 13.04
N LEU A 364 -8.40 3.51 11.76
CA LEU A 364 -9.18 4.63 11.25
C LEU A 364 -10.65 4.65 11.74
N LYS A 365 -11.11 3.58 12.35
CA LYS A 365 -12.38 3.58 13.07
C LYS A 365 -12.39 4.49 14.32
N PHE A 366 -11.21 4.82 14.88
CA PHE A 366 -11.06 5.73 16.00
C PHE A 366 -10.98 7.18 15.51
N GLU A 367 -12.12 7.80 15.22
CA GLU A 367 -12.25 9.14 14.65
C GLU A 367 -11.43 10.21 15.40
N TYR A 368 -11.20 10.06 16.71
CA TYR A 368 -10.43 11.01 17.52
C TYR A 368 -8.96 11.18 17.12
N LEU A 369 -8.39 10.25 16.32
CA LEU A 369 -7.03 10.36 15.80
C LEU A 369 -6.94 11.31 14.59
N TYR A 370 -8.06 11.64 13.93
CA TYR A 370 -8.09 12.47 12.75
C TYR A 370 -9.27 13.45 12.70
N GLU A 371 -9.79 13.79 13.88
CA GLU A 371 -10.79 14.85 13.99
C GLU A 371 -10.28 16.15 13.36
N GLU A 372 -11.20 17.04 12.98
CA GLU A 372 -10.89 18.35 12.41
C GLU A 372 -9.83 19.11 13.22
N ASN A 373 -9.86 18.97 14.54
CA ASN A 373 -8.87 19.56 15.44
C ASN A 373 -7.44 19.05 15.22
N VAL A 374 -7.26 17.76 14.91
CA VAL A 374 -5.93 17.16 14.64
C VAL A 374 -5.39 17.67 13.31
N ILE A 375 -6.25 17.74 12.29
CA ILE A 375 -5.88 18.26 10.98
C ILE A 375 -5.61 19.77 11.05
N ALA A 376 -6.44 20.53 11.79
CA ALA A 376 -6.21 21.95 12.03
C ALA A 376 -4.88 22.21 12.77
N GLU A 377 -4.55 21.40 13.78
CA GLU A 377 -3.30 21.50 14.51
C GLU A 377 -2.11 21.14 13.62
N MET A 378 -2.22 20.10 12.77
CA MET A 378 -1.20 19.79 11.76
C MET A 378 -0.93 21.01 10.87
N HIS A 379 -1.98 21.65 10.34
CA HIS A 379 -1.82 22.84 9.50
C HIS A 379 -1.21 24.02 10.26
N HIS A 380 -1.56 24.19 11.55
CA HIS A 380 -0.96 25.22 12.40
C HIS A 380 0.53 24.99 12.64
N LEU A 381 0.93 23.75 12.81
CA LEU A 381 2.34 23.36 13.03
C LEU A 381 3.16 23.35 11.75
N THR A 382 2.52 23.34 10.58
CA THR A 382 3.22 23.35 9.30
C THR A 382 3.57 24.79 8.89
N PHE A 383 4.75 24.99 8.30
CA PHE A 383 5.13 26.27 7.70
C PHE A 383 4.33 26.50 6.41
N ASN A 384 3.25 27.29 6.50
CA ASN A 384 2.22 27.40 5.45
C ASN A 384 2.18 28.78 4.74
N GLU A 385 3.17 29.64 4.86
CA GLU A 385 3.14 30.95 4.23
C GLU A 385 2.99 30.85 2.71
N GLY A 386 1.80 31.22 2.20
CA GLY A 386 1.49 31.23 0.78
C GLY A 386 1.17 29.87 0.16
N ARG A 387 1.02 28.79 0.96
CA ARG A 387 0.68 27.45 0.49
C ARG A 387 -0.79 27.11 0.71
N THR A 388 -1.37 26.35 -0.22
CA THR A 388 -2.63 25.66 0.03
C THR A 388 -2.38 24.55 1.07
N PRO A 389 -3.21 24.41 2.12
CA PRO A 389 -3.06 23.35 3.10
C PRO A 389 -3.05 21.96 2.45
N THR A 390 -2.10 21.12 2.82
CA THR A 390 -2.01 19.74 2.33
C THR A 390 -3.24 18.94 2.78
N PRO A 391 -4.04 18.38 1.87
CA PRO A 391 -5.20 17.59 2.23
C PRO A 391 -4.80 16.27 2.92
N VAL A 392 -5.58 15.88 3.92
CA VAL A 392 -5.49 14.58 4.59
C VAL A 392 -6.77 13.80 4.24
N GLU A 393 -6.59 12.66 3.62
CA GLU A 393 -7.69 11.78 3.21
C GLU A 393 -7.65 10.48 4.00
N ILE A 394 -8.82 9.95 4.34
CA ILE A 394 -8.95 8.74 5.15
C ILE A 394 -9.45 7.62 4.25
N HIS A 395 -8.66 6.57 4.15
CA HIS A 395 -8.95 5.42 3.30
C HIS A 395 -9.11 4.15 4.14
N ALA A 396 -10.36 3.75 4.36
CA ALA A 396 -10.68 2.49 5.02
C ALA A 396 -10.63 1.33 4.01
N TRP A 397 -9.55 0.59 4.01
CA TRP A 397 -9.40 -0.66 3.29
C TRP A 397 -9.67 -1.85 4.23
N GLY A 398 -10.00 -3.01 3.67
CA GLY A 398 -10.04 -4.25 4.46
C GLY A 398 -8.65 -4.90 4.59
N ASP A 399 -8.54 -5.93 5.43
CA ASP A 399 -7.29 -6.61 5.84
C ASP A 399 -6.44 -7.16 4.68
N LEU A 400 -6.99 -7.26 3.48
CA LEU A 400 -6.29 -7.76 2.30
C LEU A 400 -5.44 -6.71 1.59
N ILE A 401 -5.50 -5.44 2.00
CA ILE A 401 -4.83 -4.34 1.29
C ILE A 401 -3.32 -4.54 1.18
N TRP A 402 -2.67 -5.02 2.24
CA TRP A 402 -1.23 -5.28 2.24
C TRP A 402 -0.84 -6.42 1.29
N ALA A 403 -1.62 -7.51 1.28
CA ALA A 403 -1.42 -8.61 0.34
C ALA A 403 -1.70 -8.15 -1.10
N GLN A 404 -2.65 -7.24 -1.30
CA GLN A 404 -2.92 -6.63 -2.61
C GLN A 404 -1.76 -5.74 -3.08
N GLY A 405 -1.17 -4.95 -2.18
CA GLY A 405 0.04 -4.18 -2.47
C GLY A 405 1.27 -5.06 -2.77
N ALA A 406 1.40 -6.18 -2.03
CA ALA A 406 2.40 -7.19 -2.36
C ALA A 406 2.14 -7.81 -3.74
N ALA A 407 0.89 -8.08 -4.09
CA ALA A 407 0.54 -8.59 -5.42
C ALA A 407 0.85 -7.58 -6.54
N ALA A 408 0.68 -6.27 -6.28
CA ALA A 408 1.12 -5.22 -7.20
C ALA A 408 2.65 -5.24 -7.39
N LEU A 409 3.43 -5.37 -6.30
CA LEU A 409 4.88 -5.51 -6.36
C LEU A 409 5.30 -6.76 -7.17
N ALA A 410 4.61 -7.89 -6.97
CA ALA A 410 4.85 -9.11 -7.72
C ALA A 410 4.49 -8.94 -9.20
N LEU A 411 3.39 -8.25 -9.51
CA LEU A 411 2.95 -7.97 -10.89
C LEU A 411 3.90 -7.04 -11.63
N ASP A 412 4.41 -6.02 -10.95
CA ASP A 412 5.45 -5.14 -11.47
C ASP A 412 6.70 -5.94 -11.87
N HIS A 413 7.17 -6.79 -10.95
CA HIS A 413 8.31 -7.67 -11.21
C HIS A 413 8.05 -8.72 -12.31
N ALA A 414 6.86 -9.34 -12.31
CA ALA A 414 6.45 -10.28 -13.36
C ALA A 414 6.44 -9.61 -14.75
N THR A 415 6.03 -8.35 -14.82
CA THR A 415 6.02 -7.60 -16.06
C THR A 415 7.44 -7.40 -16.59
N ASP A 416 8.40 -7.08 -15.72
CA ASP A 416 9.82 -6.99 -16.12
C ASP A 416 10.36 -8.33 -16.65
N LEU A 417 10.03 -9.43 -15.96
CA LEU A 417 10.52 -10.77 -16.34
C LEU A 417 9.95 -11.28 -17.67
N LEU A 418 8.71 -10.90 -18.00
CA LEU A 418 8.04 -11.39 -19.21
C LEU A 418 8.38 -10.56 -20.45
N ILE A 419 8.86 -9.32 -20.28
CA ILE A 419 9.08 -8.37 -21.38
C ILE A 419 10.58 -8.15 -21.65
N SER A 420 11.46 -8.63 -20.74
CA SER A 420 12.93 -8.54 -20.88
C SER A 420 13.51 -9.43 -22.01
#